data_21b8ac03a34443fd7d871b652cd9894c
#
_entry.id   21b8ac03a34443fd7d871b652cd9894c
#
_cell.length_a   1.000
_cell.length_b   1.000
_cell.length_c   1.000
_cell.angle_alpha   90.00
_cell.angle_beta   90.00
_cell.angle_gamma   90.00
#
_symmetry.space_group_name_H-M   'P 1'
#
loop_
_entity.id
_entity.type
_entity.pdbx_description
1 polymer ?
#
loop_
_entity_poly.entity_id
_entity_poly.type
_entity_poly.pdbx_seq_one_letter_code
_entity_poly.pdbx_strand_id
1 'polypeptide(L)'
;MKRYFMLLPILVLFGCEVNVDQDPDVEYLLMPGMEDLDLPFSSAVRVDSTLYLSGNLGNIPGTIDLAEGGIEGETRQTMENIKRVLEQFGSSMDEVVKCTVFLADMAEWGAMNGVYKTYFENPPARSALGASGLALGARVEIECIAVMRSPETT
;
A
#
# COMPACT_ATOMS: atom_id res chain seq x y z
N MET A 1 -3.69 72.49 30.32
CA MET A 1 -2.82 71.62 29.48
C MET A 1 -3.46 70.23 29.39
N LYS A 2 -4.10 69.88 28.26
CA LYS A 2 -4.71 68.55 28.03
C LYS A 2 -3.66 67.65 27.35
N ARG A 3 -3.24 66.60 28.03
CA ARG A 3 -2.33 65.55 27.48
C ARG A 3 -3.14 64.55 26.72
N TYR A 4 -3.04 64.49 25.41
CA TYR A 4 -3.59 63.41 24.57
C TYR A 4 -2.62 62.21 24.64
N PHE A 5 -3.15 61.09 25.17
CA PHE A 5 -2.44 59.79 25.16
C PHE A 5 -2.79 59.10 23.85
N MET A 6 -1.81 59.05 22.95
CA MET A 6 -1.99 58.41 21.65
C MET A 6 -1.71 56.87 21.82
N LEU A 7 -2.78 56.08 21.85
CA LEU A 7 -2.67 54.61 21.81
C LEU A 7 -2.30 54.21 20.38
N LEU A 8 -1.12 53.63 20.22
CA LEU A 8 -0.68 53.01 18.98
C LEU A 8 -1.23 51.58 18.95
N PRO A 9 -2.00 51.12 17.91
CA PRO A 9 -2.42 49.73 17.84
C PRO A 9 -1.25 48.84 17.46
N ILE A 10 -0.93 47.84 18.29
CA ILE A 10 0.03 46.78 17.98
C ILE A 10 -0.66 45.82 17.00
N LEU A 11 -0.22 45.86 15.74
CA LEU A 11 -0.66 44.92 14.72
C LEU A 11 0.15 43.62 14.93
N VAL A 12 -0.48 42.62 15.55
CA VAL A 12 0.10 41.27 15.66
C VAL A 12 -0.09 40.56 14.32
N LEU A 13 0.97 40.49 13.52
CA LEU A 13 0.99 39.65 12.32
C LEU A 13 1.19 38.19 12.76
N PHE A 14 0.14 37.39 12.68
CA PHE A 14 0.27 35.94 12.72
C PHE A 14 0.91 35.49 11.40
N GLY A 15 2.22 35.27 11.43
CA GLY A 15 2.91 34.59 10.35
C GLY A 15 2.47 33.11 10.33
N CYS A 16 1.77 32.66 9.29
CA CYS A 16 1.74 31.24 8.95
C CYS A 16 3.14 30.82 8.51
N GLU A 17 3.89 30.17 9.37
CA GLU A 17 5.08 29.44 8.93
C GLU A 17 4.59 28.22 8.11
N VAL A 18 4.62 28.35 6.80
CA VAL A 18 4.52 27.18 5.91
C VAL A 18 5.91 26.54 5.96
N ASN A 19 6.06 25.47 6.74
CA ASN A 19 7.22 24.60 6.65
C ASN A 19 7.19 23.91 5.27
N VAL A 20 7.86 24.52 4.32
CA VAL A 20 8.17 23.92 3.01
C VAL A 20 9.65 23.55 3.09
N ASP A 21 9.93 22.25 3.08
CA ASP A 21 11.20 21.54 2.92
C ASP A 21 11.53 20.59 4.10
N GLN A 22 10.68 19.57 4.27
CA GLN A 22 11.18 18.31 4.82
C GLN A 22 11.30 17.35 3.64
N ASP A 23 12.49 16.80 3.44
CA ASP A 23 12.68 15.65 2.56
C ASP A 23 11.71 14.54 3.01
N PRO A 24 11.09 13.79 2.09
CA PRO A 24 10.17 12.71 2.46
C PRO A 24 10.90 11.66 3.31
N ASP A 25 10.24 11.19 4.37
CA ASP A 25 10.73 10.06 5.16
C ASP A 25 10.53 8.77 4.36
N VAL A 26 11.64 8.09 4.02
CA VAL A 26 11.62 6.89 3.18
C VAL A 26 12.18 5.71 3.95
N GLU A 27 11.36 4.67 4.14
CA GLU A 27 11.75 3.42 4.79
C GLU A 27 11.56 2.22 3.84
N TYR A 28 12.60 1.38 3.76
CA TYR A 28 12.57 0.11 3.03
C TYR A 28 12.29 -1.02 4.01
N LEU A 29 11.16 -1.72 3.80
CA LEU A 29 10.58 -2.64 4.77
C LEU A 29 10.63 -4.09 4.27
N LEU A 30 11.11 -5.01 5.11
CA LEU A 30 11.12 -6.45 4.85
C LEU A 30 10.17 -7.16 5.81
N MET A 31 9.42 -8.14 5.30
CA MET A 31 8.65 -9.04 6.15
C MET A 31 9.59 -9.85 7.05
N PRO A 32 9.19 -10.11 8.33
CA PRO A 32 10.00 -10.91 9.24
C PRO A 32 10.40 -12.27 8.63
N GLY A 33 11.67 -12.61 8.76
CA GLY A 33 12.26 -13.83 8.21
C GLY A 33 12.73 -13.72 6.76
N MET A 34 12.68 -12.52 6.16
CA MET A 34 13.20 -12.25 4.81
C MET A 34 14.54 -11.51 4.84
N GLU A 35 15.05 -11.18 6.03
CA GLU A 35 16.26 -10.37 6.22
C GLU A 35 17.53 -11.03 5.66
N ASP A 36 17.61 -12.36 5.76
CA ASP A 36 18.75 -13.14 5.29
C ASP A 36 18.61 -13.60 3.82
N LEU A 37 17.50 -13.27 3.17
CA LEU A 37 17.28 -13.58 1.76
C LEU A 37 17.87 -12.45 0.92
N ASP A 38 18.81 -12.76 0.03
CA ASP A 38 19.40 -11.79 -0.89
C ASP A 38 18.40 -11.42 -2.02
N LEU A 39 17.32 -10.76 -1.63
CA LEU A 39 16.25 -10.35 -2.55
C LEU A 39 16.58 -8.99 -3.17
N PRO A 40 16.32 -8.79 -4.47
CA PRO A 40 16.56 -7.51 -5.14
C PRO A 40 15.46 -6.47 -4.90
N PHE A 41 14.57 -6.69 -3.91
CA PHE A 41 13.43 -5.82 -3.60
C PHE A 41 13.07 -5.89 -2.12
N SER A 42 12.41 -4.85 -1.61
CA SER A 42 11.79 -4.81 -0.28
C SER A 42 10.36 -5.37 -0.35
N SER A 43 9.81 -5.82 0.77
CA SER A 43 8.40 -6.25 0.84
C SER A 43 7.46 -5.06 0.64
N ALA A 44 7.86 -3.90 1.14
CA ALA A 44 7.20 -2.62 0.91
C ALA A 44 8.19 -1.47 1.07
N VAL A 45 7.83 -0.30 0.52
CA VAL A 45 8.51 0.98 0.80
C VAL A 45 7.47 1.93 1.37
N ARG A 46 7.78 2.53 2.53
CA ARG A 46 7.00 3.62 3.09
C ARG A 46 7.61 4.95 2.68
N VAL A 47 6.78 5.86 2.20
CA VAL A 47 7.13 7.25 1.93
C VAL A 47 6.11 8.11 2.68
N ASP A 48 6.54 8.75 3.74
CA ASP A 48 5.67 9.47 4.68
C ASP A 48 4.47 8.59 5.14
N SER A 49 3.25 8.97 4.77
CA SER A 49 2.03 8.19 5.07
C SER A 49 1.61 7.24 3.96
N THR A 50 2.42 7.04 2.92
CA THR A 50 2.09 6.17 1.79
C THR A 50 2.92 4.91 1.82
N LEU A 51 2.28 3.75 1.73
CA LEU A 51 2.90 2.44 1.69
C LEU A 51 2.76 1.84 0.28
N TYR A 52 3.90 1.59 -0.37
CA TYR A 52 4.02 0.95 -1.67
C TYR A 52 4.40 -0.51 -1.47
N LEU A 53 3.53 -1.44 -1.77
CA LEU A 53 3.79 -2.87 -1.69
C LEU A 53 4.44 -3.36 -2.97
N SER A 54 5.40 -4.27 -2.84
CA SER A 54 5.89 -5.06 -3.96
C SER A 54 4.80 -6.01 -4.48
N GLY A 55 4.99 -6.55 -5.69
CA GLY A 55 4.13 -7.59 -6.24
C GLY A 55 4.04 -8.80 -5.31
N ASN A 56 2.82 -9.20 -4.99
CA ASN A 56 2.52 -10.38 -4.19
C ASN A 56 1.96 -11.48 -5.08
N LEU A 57 2.45 -12.69 -4.90
CA LEU A 57 1.98 -13.91 -5.54
C LEU A 57 1.08 -14.71 -4.58
N GLY A 58 0.41 -15.73 -5.12
CA GLY A 58 -0.39 -16.67 -4.34
C GLY A 58 0.44 -17.78 -3.68
N ASN A 59 1.69 -17.52 -3.31
CA ASN A 59 2.51 -18.51 -2.60
C ASN A 59 2.10 -18.63 -1.13
N ILE A 60 2.22 -19.87 -0.62
CA ILE A 60 1.98 -20.17 0.79
C ILE A 60 3.12 -19.53 1.61
N PRO A 61 2.81 -18.79 2.69
CA PRO A 61 3.82 -18.11 3.49
C PRO A 61 4.95 -19.01 3.98
N GLY A 62 6.18 -18.57 3.77
CA GLY A 62 7.38 -19.34 4.15
C GLY A 62 7.79 -20.42 3.14
N THR A 63 7.07 -20.53 2.02
CA THR A 63 7.39 -21.45 0.93
C THR A 63 7.39 -20.76 -0.43
N ILE A 64 7.82 -21.45 -1.47
CA ILE A 64 7.67 -21.03 -2.87
C ILE A 64 6.48 -21.72 -3.57
N ASP A 65 5.73 -22.59 -2.85
CA ASP A 65 4.61 -23.33 -3.39
C ASP A 65 3.39 -22.40 -3.55
N LEU A 66 2.78 -22.44 -4.72
CA LEU A 66 1.55 -21.70 -4.98
C LEU A 66 0.34 -22.42 -4.38
N ALA A 67 -0.65 -21.65 -3.93
CA ALA A 67 -1.86 -22.19 -3.37
C ALA A 67 -2.63 -22.99 -4.42
N GLU A 68 -3.24 -24.12 -3.99
CA GLU A 68 -4.10 -24.94 -4.83
C GLU A 68 -5.42 -24.24 -5.14
N GLY A 69 -6.12 -24.72 -6.17
CA GLY A 69 -7.43 -24.20 -6.57
C GLY A 69 -7.38 -23.23 -7.77
N GLY A 70 -6.28 -23.22 -8.51
CA GLY A 70 -6.12 -22.44 -9.73
C GLY A 70 -6.20 -20.94 -9.45
N ILE A 71 -6.70 -20.17 -10.41
CA ILE A 71 -6.74 -18.69 -10.31
C ILE A 71 -7.50 -18.20 -9.07
N GLU A 72 -8.57 -18.85 -8.65
CA GLU A 72 -9.34 -18.44 -7.49
C GLU A 72 -8.57 -18.69 -6.19
N GLY A 73 -7.89 -19.85 -6.07
CA GLY A 73 -7.04 -20.20 -4.93
C GLY A 73 -5.85 -19.28 -4.82
N GLU A 74 -5.12 -19.09 -5.93
CA GLU A 74 -3.97 -18.19 -5.96
C GLU A 74 -4.37 -16.73 -5.68
N THR A 75 -5.49 -16.24 -6.26
CA THR A 75 -5.97 -14.87 -5.97
C THR A 75 -6.29 -14.70 -4.49
N ARG A 76 -6.96 -15.66 -3.88
CA ARG A 76 -7.25 -15.62 -2.44
C ARG A 76 -5.97 -15.53 -1.62
N GLN A 77 -5.01 -16.40 -1.91
CA GLN A 77 -3.73 -16.41 -1.20
C GLN A 77 -2.95 -15.11 -1.42
N THR A 78 -2.94 -14.58 -2.65
CA THR A 78 -2.32 -13.29 -2.96
C THR A 78 -2.91 -12.17 -2.12
N MET A 79 -4.24 -12.10 -2.01
CA MET A 79 -4.92 -11.08 -1.20
C MET A 79 -4.64 -11.24 0.30
N GLU A 80 -4.57 -12.48 0.81
CA GLU A 80 -4.17 -12.74 2.19
C GLU A 80 -2.70 -12.33 2.44
N ASN A 81 -1.81 -12.55 1.47
CA ASN A 81 -0.42 -12.11 1.57
C ASN A 81 -0.33 -10.58 1.60
N ILE A 82 -1.06 -9.88 0.73
CA ILE A 82 -1.16 -8.41 0.75
C ILE A 82 -1.67 -7.91 2.11
N LYS A 83 -2.75 -8.50 2.62
CA LYS A 83 -3.30 -8.15 3.93
C LYS A 83 -2.27 -8.29 5.04
N ARG A 84 -1.51 -9.38 5.06
CA ARG A 84 -0.44 -9.60 6.04
C ARG A 84 0.67 -8.56 5.95
N VAL A 85 1.08 -8.17 4.73
CA VAL A 85 2.09 -7.11 4.54
C VAL A 85 1.57 -5.77 5.07
N LEU A 86 0.32 -5.41 4.75
CA LEU A 86 -0.31 -4.19 5.25
C LEU A 86 -0.34 -4.16 6.78
N GLU A 87 -0.87 -5.22 7.41
CA GLU A 87 -0.99 -5.33 8.86
C GLU A 87 0.38 -5.31 9.55
N GLN A 88 1.40 -5.97 8.99
CA GLN A 88 2.77 -5.96 9.51
C GLN A 88 3.35 -4.55 9.59
N PHE A 89 3.03 -3.71 8.63
CA PHE A 89 3.58 -2.35 8.55
C PHE A 89 2.60 -1.26 9.00
N GLY A 90 1.54 -1.64 9.75
CA GLY A 90 0.64 -0.71 10.43
C GLY A 90 -0.44 -0.11 9.54
N SER A 91 -0.82 -0.79 8.46
CA SER A 91 -1.90 -0.43 7.55
C SER A 91 -2.98 -1.54 7.49
N SER A 92 -3.97 -1.38 6.63
CA SER A 92 -5.09 -2.33 6.47
C SER A 92 -5.62 -2.35 5.04
N MET A 93 -6.47 -3.33 4.73
CA MET A 93 -7.15 -3.42 3.43
C MET A 93 -8.03 -2.21 3.14
N ASP A 94 -8.60 -1.57 4.15
CA ASP A 94 -9.46 -0.37 4.02
C ASP A 94 -8.68 0.89 3.65
N GLU A 95 -7.35 0.86 3.79
CA GLU A 95 -6.45 1.96 3.46
C GLU A 95 -5.84 1.82 2.06
N VAL A 96 -6.12 0.72 1.37
CA VAL A 96 -5.66 0.50 -0.01
C VAL A 96 -6.39 1.44 -0.97
N VAL A 97 -5.64 2.22 -1.72
CA VAL A 97 -6.18 3.21 -2.66
C VAL A 97 -5.98 2.82 -4.12
N LYS A 98 -5.00 1.97 -4.41
CA LYS A 98 -4.67 1.53 -5.77
C LYS A 98 -4.11 0.12 -5.74
N CYS A 99 -4.50 -0.72 -6.73
CA CYS A 99 -3.80 -1.95 -7.05
C CYS A 99 -3.54 -2.08 -8.56
N THR A 100 -2.47 -2.79 -8.91
CA THR A 100 -2.20 -3.27 -10.26
C THR A 100 -2.23 -4.79 -10.24
N VAL A 101 -2.96 -5.39 -11.16
CA VAL A 101 -3.11 -6.85 -11.28
C VAL A 101 -2.47 -7.31 -12.58
N PHE A 102 -1.55 -8.25 -12.49
CA PHE A 102 -0.93 -8.94 -13.61
C PHE A 102 -1.50 -10.35 -13.68
N LEU A 103 -1.95 -10.78 -14.85
CA LEU A 103 -2.50 -12.12 -15.08
C LEU A 103 -1.66 -12.86 -16.12
N ALA A 104 -1.32 -14.10 -15.86
CA ALA A 104 -0.67 -14.95 -16.85
C ALA A 104 -1.59 -15.29 -18.04
N ASP A 105 -2.91 -15.37 -17.77
CA ASP A 105 -3.95 -15.56 -18.78
C ASP A 105 -5.14 -14.62 -18.53
N MET A 106 -5.43 -13.73 -19.48
CA MET A 106 -6.56 -12.82 -19.39
C MET A 106 -7.93 -13.52 -19.47
N ALA A 107 -8.00 -14.76 -19.92
CA ALA A 107 -9.23 -15.55 -19.86
C ALA A 107 -9.69 -15.82 -18.40
N GLU A 108 -8.78 -15.76 -17.44
CA GLU A 108 -9.03 -15.96 -16.01
C GLU A 108 -9.47 -14.67 -15.27
N TRP A 109 -9.52 -13.52 -15.96
CA TRP A 109 -9.83 -12.22 -15.37
C TRP A 109 -11.18 -12.21 -14.61
N GLY A 110 -12.21 -12.90 -15.13
CA GLY A 110 -13.53 -12.99 -14.50
C GLY A 110 -13.50 -13.74 -13.16
N ALA A 111 -12.83 -14.89 -13.12
CA ALA A 111 -12.69 -15.73 -11.92
C ALA A 111 -11.83 -15.02 -10.86
N MET A 112 -10.70 -14.42 -11.26
CA MET A 112 -9.90 -13.57 -10.40
C MET A 112 -10.74 -12.46 -9.76
N ASN A 113 -11.52 -11.71 -10.54
CA ASN A 113 -12.41 -10.66 -10.03
C ASN A 113 -13.44 -11.15 -9.03
N GLY A 114 -13.95 -12.35 -9.21
CA GLY A 114 -14.89 -12.98 -8.29
C GLY A 114 -14.36 -13.04 -6.86
N VAL A 115 -13.06 -13.37 -6.72
CA VAL A 115 -12.36 -13.40 -5.44
C VAL A 115 -11.91 -12.01 -5.01
N TYR A 116 -11.20 -11.26 -5.87
CA TYR A 116 -10.62 -9.97 -5.55
C TYR A 116 -11.62 -9.01 -4.89
N LYS A 117 -12.83 -8.88 -5.47
CA LYS A 117 -13.84 -7.94 -4.96
C LYS A 117 -14.34 -8.24 -3.55
N THR A 118 -14.14 -9.46 -3.04
CA THR A 118 -14.60 -9.83 -1.69
C THR A 118 -13.71 -9.25 -0.58
N TYR A 119 -12.56 -8.70 -0.93
CA TYR A 119 -11.61 -8.12 0.02
C TYR A 119 -11.81 -6.63 0.28
N PHE A 120 -12.68 -5.97 -0.46
CA PHE A 120 -12.88 -4.53 -0.35
C PHE A 120 -14.35 -4.18 -0.17
N GLU A 121 -14.67 -3.43 0.86
CA GLU A 121 -15.97 -2.77 0.99
C GLU A 121 -16.06 -1.61 0.00
N ASN A 122 -15.01 -0.79 -0.09
CA ASN A 122 -14.85 0.28 -1.06
C ASN A 122 -13.71 -0.08 -2.01
N PRO A 123 -14.01 -0.50 -3.27
CA PRO A 123 -12.97 -0.95 -4.20
C PRO A 123 -11.94 0.16 -4.50
N PRO A 124 -10.63 -0.11 -4.41
CA PRO A 124 -9.59 0.84 -4.78
C PRO A 124 -9.54 1.04 -6.30
N ALA A 125 -8.87 2.12 -6.74
CA ALA A 125 -8.53 2.28 -8.15
C ALA A 125 -7.70 1.07 -8.62
N ARG A 126 -7.98 0.53 -9.82
CA ARG A 126 -7.28 -0.66 -10.31
C ARG A 126 -6.93 -0.59 -11.80
N SER A 127 -5.78 -1.15 -12.15
CA SER A 127 -5.45 -1.58 -13.50
C SER A 127 -5.31 -3.11 -13.51
N ALA A 128 -5.67 -3.77 -14.61
CA ALA A 128 -5.44 -5.20 -14.80
C ALA A 128 -4.96 -5.44 -16.24
N LEU A 129 -3.92 -6.25 -16.39
CA LEU A 129 -3.31 -6.54 -17.69
C LEU A 129 -2.74 -7.97 -17.74
N GLY A 130 -2.61 -8.50 -18.96
CA GLY A 130 -1.94 -9.76 -19.20
C GLY A 130 -0.42 -9.60 -19.19
N ALA A 131 0.29 -10.55 -18.59
CA ALA A 131 1.74 -10.68 -18.61
C ALA A 131 2.14 -11.91 -19.46
N SER A 132 3.36 -11.91 -20.01
CA SER A 132 3.90 -13.04 -20.77
C SER A 132 4.35 -14.21 -19.89
N GLY A 133 4.26 -14.07 -18.56
CA GLY A 133 4.62 -15.01 -17.51
C GLY A 133 4.84 -14.28 -16.21
N LEU A 134 4.66 -14.98 -15.09
CA LEU A 134 4.87 -14.48 -13.74
C LEU A 134 5.87 -15.37 -13.00
N ALA A 135 6.50 -14.84 -11.96
CA ALA A 135 7.44 -15.59 -11.14
C ALA A 135 6.77 -16.86 -10.57
N LEU A 136 7.55 -17.91 -10.39
CA LEU A 136 7.12 -19.23 -9.91
C LEU A 136 6.05 -19.91 -10.79
N GLY A 137 5.74 -19.38 -11.97
CA GLY A 137 4.64 -19.85 -12.80
C GLY A 137 3.26 -19.49 -12.26
N ALA A 138 3.17 -18.44 -11.43
CA ALA A 138 1.94 -17.95 -10.87
C ALA A 138 0.94 -17.51 -11.94
N ARG A 139 -0.36 -17.61 -11.63
CA ARG A 139 -1.44 -17.14 -12.50
C ARG A 139 -1.76 -15.67 -12.30
N VAL A 140 -1.47 -15.16 -11.12
CA VAL A 140 -1.76 -13.78 -10.73
C VAL A 140 -0.64 -13.21 -9.85
N GLU A 141 -0.35 -11.94 -10.07
CA GLU A 141 0.48 -11.10 -9.21
C GLU A 141 -0.26 -9.79 -8.97
N ILE A 142 -0.21 -9.26 -7.75
CA ILE A 142 -0.88 -8.02 -7.40
C ILE A 142 0.05 -7.17 -6.56
N GLU A 143 0.22 -5.91 -6.96
CA GLU A 143 0.82 -4.87 -6.16
C GLU A 143 -0.25 -3.87 -5.72
N CYS A 144 -0.08 -3.25 -4.54
CA CYS A 144 -1.02 -2.25 -4.05
C CYS A 144 -0.29 -1.06 -3.42
N ILE A 145 -1.01 0.07 -3.36
CA ILE A 145 -0.61 1.29 -2.65
C ILE A 145 -1.67 1.54 -1.59
N ALA A 146 -1.24 1.79 -0.35
CA ALA A 146 -2.10 2.16 0.76
C ALA A 146 -1.70 3.53 1.32
N VAL A 147 -2.67 4.28 1.84
CA VAL A 147 -2.45 5.55 2.55
C VAL A 147 -2.77 5.33 4.02
N MET A 148 -1.73 5.32 4.84
CA MET A 148 -1.85 5.13 6.28
C MET A 148 -2.55 6.33 6.91
N ARG A 149 -3.61 6.11 7.64
CA ARG A 149 -4.29 7.16 8.42
C ARG A 149 -3.48 7.43 9.68
N SER A 150 -3.22 8.70 9.96
CA SER A 150 -2.73 9.07 11.29
C SER A 150 -3.77 8.65 12.33
N PRO A 151 -3.35 8.13 13.51
CA PRO A 151 -4.29 7.88 14.60
C PRO A 151 -5.08 9.17 14.86
N GLU A 152 -6.41 9.09 14.84
CA GLU A 152 -7.24 10.24 15.22
C GLU A 152 -6.86 10.66 16.64
N THR A 153 -6.38 11.89 16.78
CA THR A 153 -6.13 12.50 18.09
C THR A 153 -7.50 12.78 18.71
N THR A 154 -7.97 11.86 19.56
CA THR A 154 -9.16 12.05 20.42
C THR A 154 -8.86 12.99 21.57
#